data_8cb001bc80d1f55a0cae8d7d54d01b2f
#
_entry.id   8cb001bc80d1f55a0cae8d7d54d01b2f
#
_cell.length_a   1.000
_cell.length_b   1.000
_cell.length_c   1.000
_cell.angle_alpha   90.00
_cell.angle_beta   90.00
_cell.angle_gamma   90.00
#
_symmetry.space_group_name_H-M   'P 1'
#
loop_
_entity.id
_entity.type
_entity.pdbx_description
1 polymer ?
#
loop_
_entity_poly.entity_id
_entity_poly.type
_entity_poly.pdbx_seq_one_letter_code
_entity_poly.pdbx_strand_id
1 'polypeptide(L)'
;MRAGLVATLMLGLATAAMAQTADLKVGDMAPNFKLQATDGKTYQLSDFKGKQAVVVAWFPAAFTRGCTIECKSLAENGEKIKMYDVSYFMASVDPIEKNVEFAKAKSVTLGQGANAMVVDKKEADFPLLSDPTKDVATSYGVLARQGFANRWTFYIDRNGVITYIDKDVNSHLATSAEYMAAKLGELKVPQKKK
;
A
#
# COMPACT_ATOMS: atom_id res chain seq x y z
N MET A 1 7.92 40.02 59.46
CA MET A 1 8.39 39.62 58.11
C MET A 1 7.63 38.36 57.65
N ARG A 2 6.71 38.46 56.77
CA ARG A 2 5.95 37.32 56.22
C ARG A 2 6.32 37.20 54.74
N ALA A 3 7.05 36.13 54.41
CA ALA A 3 7.40 35.81 53.03
C ALA A 3 6.22 35.07 52.38
N GLY A 4 5.64 35.68 51.35
CA GLY A 4 4.59 35.05 50.53
C GLY A 4 5.23 34.21 49.44
N LEU A 5 4.88 32.94 49.40
CA LEU A 5 5.30 31.99 48.37
C LEU A 5 4.31 32.11 47.21
N VAL A 6 4.75 32.63 46.07
CA VAL A 6 3.98 32.66 44.82
C VAL A 6 4.22 31.35 44.08
N ALA A 7 3.24 30.46 44.07
CA ALA A 7 3.28 29.24 43.25
C ALA A 7 2.81 29.59 41.84
N THR A 8 3.75 29.59 40.87
CA THR A 8 3.44 29.77 39.43
C THR A 8 2.97 28.43 38.88
N LEU A 9 1.69 28.33 38.57
CA LEU A 9 1.08 27.16 37.93
C LEU A 9 1.39 27.21 36.42
N MET A 10 2.33 26.40 35.96
CA MET A 10 2.60 26.23 34.53
C MET A 10 1.53 25.33 33.91
N LEU A 11 0.60 25.94 33.19
CA LEU A 11 -0.41 25.23 32.41
C LEU A 11 0.23 24.79 31.08
N GLY A 12 0.62 23.51 31.02
CA GLY A 12 1.14 22.92 29.79
C GLY A 12 0.00 22.75 28.76
N LEU A 13 0.01 23.56 27.72
CA LEU A 13 -0.83 23.32 26.53
C LEU A 13 -0.27 22.07 25.81
N ALA A 14 -0.95 20.94 25.96
CA ALA A 14 -0.78 19.81 25.07
C ALA A 14 -1.41 20.17 23.71
N THR A 15 -0.59 20.57 22.74
CA THR A 15 -1.03 20.71 21.35
C THR A 15 -1.28 19.31 20.80
N ALA A 16 -2.56 18.93 20.69
CA ALA A 16 -2.96 17.78 19.90
C ALA A 16 -2.52 18.04 18.43
N ALA A 17 -1.45 17.39 17.99
CA ALA A 17 -1.08 17.39 16.59
C ALA A 17 -2.21 16.67 15.83
N MET A 18 -3.04 17.44 15.15
CA MET A 18 -3.95 16.87 14.15
C MET A 18 -3.07 16.21 13.09
N ALA A 19 -3.20 14.91 12.92
CA ALA A 19 -2.56 14.17 11.85
C ALA A 19 -3.11 14.72 10.52
N GLN A 20 -2.40 15.65 9.92
CA GLN A 20 -2.68 16.12 8.58
C GLN A 20 -2.41 14.96 7.62
N THR A 21 -3.41 14.59 6.82
CA THR A 21 -3.22 13.65 5.70
C THR A 21 -2.11 14.21 4.82
N ALA A 22 -1.03 13.45 4.65
CA ALA A 22 0.10 13.89 3.86
C ALA A 22 -0.32 14.05 2.39
N ASP A 23 -0.07 15.21 1.79
CA ASP A 23 -0.19 15.42 0.35
C ASP A 23 1.15 15.10 -0.33
N LEU A 24 1.43 13.79 -0.43
CA LEU A 24 2.66 13.30 -1.02
C LEU A 24 2.68 13.52 -2.54
N LYS A 25 3.84 13.87 -3.05
CA LYS A 25 4.09 14.13 -4.48
C LYS A 25 5.39 13.49 -4.93
N VAL A 26 5.56 13.42 -6.23
CA VAL A 26 6.81 12.98 -6.86
C VAL A 26 7.96 13.87 -6.38
N GLY A 27 9.06 13.25 -5.96
CA GLY A 27 10.22 13.89 -5.36
C GLY A 27 10.26 13.83 -3.83
N ASP A 28 9.14 13.58 -3.16
CA ASP A 28 9.13 13.44 -1.70
C ASP A 28 9.74 12.10 -1.27
N MET A 29 10.29 12.07 -0.05
CA MET A 29 10.66 10.82 0.60
C MET A 29 9.37 10.06 0.98
N ALA A 30 9.29 8.79 0.57
CA ALA A 30 8.18 7.94 0.98
C ALA A 30 8.21 7.71 2.50
N PRO A 31 7.07 7.83 3.20
CA PRO A 31 7.00 7.49 4.61
C PRO A 31 7.46 6.05 4.85
N ASN A 32 8.29 5.84 5.86
CA ASN A 32 8.71 4.49 6.22
C ASN A 32 7.51 3.73 6.79
N PHE A 33 7.29 2.52 6.32
CA PHE A 33 6.30 1.60 6.88
C PHE A 33 6.99 0.40 7.54
N LYS A 34 6.29 -0.22 8.49
CA LYS A 34 6.63 -1.53 9.04
C LYS A 34 5.34 -2.31 9.23
N LEU A 35 5.01 -3.19 8.29
CA LEU A 35 3.72 -3.87 8.20
C LEU A 35 3.88 -5.38 8.09
N GLN A 36 2.95 -6.11 8.71
CA GLN A 36 2.80 -7.55 8.51
C GLN A 36 2.29 -7.85 7.10
N ALA A 37 2.69 -8.99 6.56
CA ALA A 37 2.32 -9.44 5.24
C ALA A 37 1.75 -10.85 5.22
N THR A 38 1.05 -11.18 4.15
CA THR A 38 0.34 -12.45 3.97
C THR A 38 1.25 -13.67 3.85
N ASP A 39 2.54 -13.49 3.64
CA ASP A 39 3.58 -14.54 3.66
C ASP A 39 4.16 -14.80 5.06
N GLY A 40 3.59 -14.19 6.10
CA GLY A 40 4.00 -14.34 7.50
C GLY A 40 5.19 -13.47 7.90
N LYS A 41 5.73 -12.65 6.99
CA LYS A 41 6.83 -11.74 7.28
C LYS A 41 6.34 -10.35 7.66
N THR A 42 7.25 -9.56 8.21
CA THR A 42 7.07 -8.11 8.37
C THR A 42 8.03 -7.41 7.41
N TYR A 43 7.51 -6.48 6.63
CA TYR A 43 8.29 -5.68 5.71
C TYR A 43 8.39 -4.24 6.19
N GLN A 44 9.57 -3.66 6.03
CA GLN A 44 9.85 -2.27 6.34
C GLN A 44 10.47 -1.60 5.11
N LEU A 45 9.99 -0.41 4.73
CA LEU A 45 10.49 0.26 3.52
C LEU A 45 12.00 0.51 3.58
N SER A 46 12.52 0.86 4.75
CA SER A 46 13.96 1.09 4.94
C SER A 46 14.85 -0.12 4.63
N ASP A 47 14.31 -1.36 4.66
CA ASP A 47 15.07 -2.57 4.37
C ASP A 47 15.46 -2.70 2.89
N PHE A 48 14.76 -1.97 2.03
CA PHE A 48 14.98 -1.92 0.57
C PHE A 48 15.89 -0.77 0.16
N LYS A 49 16.13 0.20 1.05
CA LYS A 49 16.95 1.38 0.75
C LYS A 49 18.36 1.00 0.35
N GLY A 50 18.84 1.57 -0.76
CA GLY A 50 20.14 1.27 -1.35
C GLY A 50 20.20 -0.04 -2.15
N LYS A 51 19.17 -0.90 -2.06
CA LYS A 51 19.14 -2.23 -2.68
C LYS A 51 18.30 -2.24 -3.96
N GLN A 52 17.00 -1.97 -3.85
CA GLN A 52 16.05 -2.09 -4.96
C GLN A 52 14.91 -1.08 -4.86
N ALA A 53 14.16 -0.91 -5.94
CA ALA A 53 12.93 -0.13 -5.95
C ALA A 53 11.81 -0.84 -5.20
N VAL A 54 10.79 -0.08 -4.79
CA VAL A 54 9.58 -0.62 -4.12
C VAL A 54 8.34 -0.07 -4.79
N VAL A 55 7.33 -0.92 -5.02
CA VAL A 55 5.98 -0.50 -5.41
C VAL A 55 4.99 -0.89 -4.34
N VAL A 56 4.15 0.06 -3.92
CA VAL A 56 3.07 -0.18 -2.95
C VAL A 56 1.75 0.20 -3.61
N ALA A 57 0.95 -0.81 -3.95
CA ALA A 57 -0.38 -0.67 -4.53
C ALA A 57 -1.45 -0.73 -3.42
N TRP A 58 -1.91 0.43 -2.97
CA TRP A 58 -2.98 0.52 -1.99
C TRP A 58 -4.32 0.16 -2.62
N PHE A 59 -5.12 -0.65 -1.91
CA PHE A 59 -6.44 -1.04 -2.34
C PHE A 59 -7.48 -0.90 -1.21
N PRO A 60 -8.76 -0.58 -1.55
CA PRO A 60 -9.80 -0.28 -0.55
C PRO A 60 -10.12 -1.42 0.40
N ALA A 61 -10.45 -2.61 -0.11
CA ALA A 61 -10.83 -3.74 0.72
C ALA A 61 -10.75 -5.07 -0.03
N ALA A 62 -10.27 -6.11 0.64
CA ALA A 62 -10.26 -7.48 0.16
C ALA A 62 -11.68 -7.96 -0.17
N PHE A 63 -11.79 -8.85 -1.17
CA PHE A 63 -13.04 -9.45 -1.66
C PHE A 63 -14.01 -8.47 -2.33
N THR A 64 -13.59 -7.25 -2.69
CA THR A 64 -14.37 -6.34 -3.54
C THR A 64 -14.01 -6.54 -5.00
N ARG A 65 -14.94 -6.16 -5.92
CA ARG A 65 -14.78 -6.40 -7.36
C ARG A 65 -13.48 -5.82 -7.93
N GLY A 66 -13.23 -4.53 -7.72
CA GLY A 66 -12.05 -3.88 -8.26
C GLY A 66 -10.74 -4.46 -7.69
N CYS A 67 -10.71 -4.73 -6.38
CA CYS A 67 -9.53 -5.29 -5.72
C CYS A 67 -9.26 -6.74 -6.17
N THR A 68 -10.32 -7.51 -6.44
CA THR A 68 -10.19 -8.88 -6.96
C THR A 68 -9.63 -8.87 -8.39
N ILE A 69 -10.10 -7.96 -9.25
CA ILE A 69 -9.60 -7.83 -10.64
C ILE A 69 -8.14 -7.39 -10.64
N GLU A 70 -7.76 -6.42 -9.83
CA GLU A 70 -6.38 -5.94 -9.70
C GLU A 70 -5.46 -7.05 -9.18
N CYS A 71 -5.82 -7.71 -8.07
CA CYS A 71 -5.07 -8.83 -7.50
C CYS A 71 -4.91 -9.97 -8.51
N LYS A 72 -5.98 -10.29 -9.28
CA LYS A 72 -5.93 -11.27 -10.37
C LYS A 72 -4.88 -10.90 -11.42
N SER A 73 -4.90 -9.67 -11.91
CA SER A 73 -3.92 -9.19 -12.90
C SER A 73 -2.49 -9.35 -12.38
N LEU A 74 -2.22 -8.91 -11.16
CA LEU A 74 -0.90 -9.00 -10.55
C LEU A 74 -0.45 -10.46 -10.32
N ALA A 75 -1.38 -11.35 -9.90
CA ALA A 75 -1.07 -12.75 -9.65
C ALA A 75 -0.86 -13.57 -10.94
N GLU A 76 -1.54 -13.23 -12.02
CA GLU A 76 -1.47 -13.97 -13.28
C GLU A 76 -0.36 -13.48 -14.21
N ASN A 77 0.00 -12.19 -14.13
CA ASN A 77 0.95 -11.55 -15.04
C ASN A 77 2.16 -10.91 -14.31
N GLY A 78 2.33 -11.18 -13.00
CA GLY A 78 3.38 -10.60 -12.17
C GLY A 78 4.81 -10.90 -12.61
N GLU A 79 5.03 -11.94 -13.44
CA GLU A 79 6.35 -12.26 -13.99
C GLU A 79 6.94 -11.08 -14.79
N LYS A 80 6.08 -10.25 -15.42
CA LYS A 80 6.52 -9.03 -16.12
C LYS A 80 7.13 -8.00 -15.16
N ILE A 81 6.61 -7.92 -13.93
CA ILE A 81 7.12 -7.03 -12.88
C ILE A 81 8.41 -7.59 -12.29
N LYS A 82 8.44 -8.91 -12.06
CA LYS A 82 9.58 -9.61 -11.44
C LYS A 82 10.85 -9.59 -12.27
N MET A 83 10.77 -9.22 -13.57
CA MET A 83 11.95 -8.96 -14.41
C MET A 83 12.77 -7.75 -13.92
N TYR A 84 12.15 -6.81 -13.20
CA TYR A 84 12.81 -5.63 -12.67
C TYR A 84 13.39 -5.89 -11.27
N ASP A 85 14.38 -5.12 -10.88
CA ASP A 85 14.95 -5.12 -9.54
C ASP A 85 14.05 -4.31 -8.59
N VAL A 86 12.91 -4.91 -8.27
CA VAL A 86 11.82 -4.31 -7.51
C VAL A 86 11.18 -5.32 -6.57
N SER A 87 10.76 -4.87 -5.40
CA SER A 87 9.74 -5.52 -4.58
C SER A 87 8.41 -4.80 -4.76
N TYR A 88 7.34 -5.56 -4.98
CA TYR A 88 6.01 -4.98 -5.10
C TYR A 88 5.04 -5.63 -4.12
N PHE A 89 4.14 -4.83 -3.61
CA PHE A 89 3.17 -5.16 -2.58
C PHE A 89 1.80 -4.61 -2.95
N MET A 90 0.74 -5.35 -2.64
CA MET A 90 -0.55 -4.70 -2.39
C MET A 90 -0.63 -4.32 -0.90
N ALA A 91 -1.40 -3.28 -0.56
CA ALA A 91 -1.58 -2.85 0.82
C ALA A 91 -3.01 -2.40 1.08
N SER A 92 -3.56 -2.76 2.23
CA SER A 92 -4.88 -2.29 2.68
C SER A 92 -4.92 -2.07 4.19
N VAL A 93 -6.00 -1.48 4.67
CA VAL A 93 -6.29 -1.35 6.10
C VAL A 93 -7.09 -2.54 6.65
N ASP A 94 -7.31 -3.57 5.84
CA ASP A 94 -7.92 -4.81 6.32
C ASP A 94 -7.02 -5.53 7.34
N PRO A 95 -7.59 -6.28 8.29
CA PRO A 95 -6.84 -7.17 9.17
C PRO A 95 -6.04 -8.21 8.38
N ILE A 96 -4.91 -8.66 8.95
CA ILE A 96 -4.00 -9.58 8.27
C ILE A 96 -4.68 -10.89 7.88
N GLU A 97 -5.56 -11.41 8.71
CA GLU A 97 -6.30 -12.66 8.46
C GLU A 97 -7.13 -12.55 7.18
N LYS A 98 -7.83 -11.42 7.00
CA LYS A 98 -8.64 -11.17 5.80
C LYS A 98 -7.78 -11.05 4.54
N ASN A 99 -6.62 -10.38 4.64
CA ASN A 99 -5.68 -10.30 3.54
C ASN A 99 -5.07 -11.67 3.19
N VAL A 100 -4.80 -12.53 4.19
CA VAL A 100 -4.32 -13.90 3.99
C VAL A 100 -5.37 -14.74 3.24
N GLU A 101 -6.63 -14.69 3.67
CA GLU A 101 -7.73 -15.38 2.97
C GLU A 101 -7.86 -14.89 1.53
N PHE A 102 -7.81 -13.58 1.32
CA PHE A 102 -7.90 -12.98 -0.01
C PHE A 102 -6.72 -13.36 -0.92
N ALA A 103 -5.49 -13.34 -0.41
CA ALA A 103 -4.30 -13.74 -1.15
C ALA A 103 -4.39 -15.20 -1.62
N LYS A 104 -4.84 -16.11 -0.75
CA LYS A 104 -4.94 -17.55 -1.02
C LYS A 104 -6.18 -17.94 -1.84
N ALA A 105 -7.20 -17.08 -1.93
CA ALA A 105 -8.41 -17.39 -2.67
C ALA A 105 -8.08 -17.67 -4.15
N LYS A 106 -8.61 -18.77 -4.68
CA LYS A 106 -8.53 -19.14 -6.11
C LYS A 106 -9.74 -18.67 -6.89
N SER A 107 -10.81 -18.32 -6.18
CA SER A 107 -12.00 -17.68 -6.74
C SER A 107 -12.61 -16.75 -5.70
N VAL A 108 -13.30 -15.72 -6.16
CA VAL A 108 -14.03 -14.77 -5.30
C VAL A 108 -15.44 -14.60 -5.85
N THR A 109 -16.44 -14.87 -5.03
CA THR A 109 -17.84 -14.61 -5.37
C THR A 109 -18.18 -13.17 -5.03
N LEU A 110 -18.59 -12.40 -6.03
CA LEU A 110 -18.94 -10.99 -5.93
C LEU A 110 -20.45 -10.82 -6.08
N GLY A 111 -21.06 -10.09 -5.15
CA GLY A 111 -22.52 -9.93 -5.13
C GLY A 111 -23.25 -11.10 -4.46
N GLN A 112 -24.58 -11.11 -4.57
CA GLN A 112 -25.46 -12.10 -3.95
C GLN A 112 -26.61 -12.52 -4.88
N GLY A 113 -27.12 -13.72 -4.67
CA GLY A 113 -28.25 -14.25 -5.41
C GLY A 113 -27.98 -14.40 -6.91
N ALA A 114 -28.99 -14.16 -7.75
CA ALA A 114 -28.91 -14.31 -9.20
C ALA A 114 -27.89 -13.37 -9.89
N ASN A 115 -27.43 -12.33 -9.21
CA ASN A 115 -26.43 -11.38 -9.70
C ASN A 115 -25.01 -11.70 -9.18
N ALA A 116 -24.83 -12.81 -8.52
CA ALA A 116 -23.51 -13.23 -8.06
C ALA A 116 -22.61 -13.55 -9.27
N MET A 117 -21.39 -13.02 -9.25
CA MET A 117 -20.36 -13.28 -10.26
C MET A 117 -19.17 -13.93 -9.57
N VAL A 118 -18.68 -15.02 -10.13
CA VAL A 118 -17.44 -15.65 -9.68
C VAL A 118 -16.28 -15.13 -10.53
N VAL A 119 -15.24 -14.66 -9.86
CA VAL A 119 -13.98 -14.25 -10.50
C VAL A 119 -12.91 -15.24 -10.07
N ASP A 120 -12.46 -16.07 -11.00
CA ASP A 120 -11.30 -16.93 -10.79
C ASP A 120 -10.02 -16.15 -10.85
N LYS A 121 -9.07 -16.43 -9.94
CA LYS A 121 -7.73 -15.88 -9.92
C LYS A 121 -6.73 -16.91 -9.41
N LYS A 122 -5.45 -16.71 -9.67
CA LYS A 122 -4.40 -17.45 -8.97
C LYS A 122 -4.23 -16.93 -7.54
N GLU A 123 -3.67 -17.75 -6.67
CA GLU A 123 -3.16 -17.28 -5.39
C GLU A 123 -2.12 -16.18 -5.65
N ALA A 124 -2.11 -15.15 -4.81
CA ALA A 124 -1.11 -14.10 -4.91
C ALA A 124 0.27 -14.67 -4.55
N ASP A 125 1.21 -14.58 -5.46
CA ASP A 125 2.62 -14.97 -5.29
C ASP A 125 3.50 -13.77 -4.90
N PHE A 126 2.87 -12.73 -4.39
CA PHE A 126 3.45 -11.52 -3.84
C PHE A 126 2.74 -11.16 -2.52
N PRO A 127 3.45 -10.46 -1.60
CA PRO A 127 2.87 -10.15 -0.29
C PRO A 127 1.79 -9.06 -0.36
N LEU A 128 0.70 -9.25 0.42
CA LEU A 128 -0.24 -8.19 0.75
C LEU A 128 0.07 -7.69 2.16
N LEU A 129 0.28 -6.38 2.30
CA LEU A 129 0.55 -5.72 3.57
C LEU A 129 -0.75 -5.35 4.27
N SER A 130 -0.75 -5.41 5.60
CA SER A 130 -1.90 -5.10 6.44
C SER A 130 -1.58 -3.94 7.38
N ASP A 131 -2.39 -2.87 7.31
CA ASP A 131 -2.30 -1.66 8.15
C ASP A 131 -3.63 -1.43 8.91
N PRO A 132 -4.01 -2.33 9.85
CA PRO A 132 -5.30 -2.22 10.56
C PRO A 132 -5.36 -1.00 11.49
N THR A 133 -4.22 -0.43 11.89
CA THR A 133 -4.16 0.82 12.67
C THR A 133 -4.40 2.05 11.80
N LYS A 134 -4.25 1.95 10.47
CA LYS A 134 -4.40 3.02 9.48
C LYS A 134 -3.32 4.12 9.57
N ASP A 135 -2.28 3.91 10.34
CA ASP A 135 -1.22 4.90 10.55
C ASP A 135 -0.41 5.11 9.28
N VAL A 136 -0.07 4.02 8.59
CA VAL A 136 0.68 4.07 7.34
C VAL A 136 -0.20 4.62 6.21
N ALA A 137 -1.46 4.18 6.10
CA ALA A 137 -2.41 4.72 5.12
C ALA A 137 -2.61 6.24 5.29
N THR A 138 -2.62 6.72 6.54
CA THR A 138 -2.67 8.15 6.86
C THR A 138 -1.39 8.86 6.42
N SER A 139 -0.22 8.32 6.73
CA SER A 139 1.07 8.90 6.36
C SER A 139 1.30 8.95 4.84
N TYR A 140 0.72 7.99 4.10
CA TYR A 140 0.72 7.98 2.63
C TYR A 140 -0.38 8.86 2.01
N GLY A 141 -1.25 9.48 2.83
CA GLY A 141 -2.37 10.30 2.35
C GLY A 141 -3.45 9.52 1.61
N VAL A 142 -3.44 8.19 1.72
CA VAL A 142 -4.41 7.32 1.02
C VAL A 142 -5.65 7.02 1.84
N LEU A 143 -5.69 7.32 3.13
CA LEU A 143 -6.84 7.01 3.96
C LEU A 143 -8.04 7.90 3.59
N ALA A 144 -9.09 7.28 3.06
CA ALA A 144 -10.34 7.93 2.73
C ALA A 144 -11.17 8.21 4.00
N ARG A 145 -12.09 9.17 3.93
CA ARG A 145 -12.99 9.52 5.04
C ARG A 145 -13.82 8.33 5.54
N GLN A 146 -14.13 7.37 4.66
CA GLN A 146 -14.89 6.17 4.97
C GLN A 146 -14.04 5.12 5.73
N GLY A 147 -12.74 5.38 5.94
CA GLY A 147 -11.86 4.55 6.74
C GLY A 147 -11.22 3.37 6.00
N PHE A 148 -11.27 3.34 4.68
CA PHE A 148 -10.50 2.44 3.81
C PHE A 148 -9.46 3.22 2.98
N ALA A 149 -8.52 2.53 2.34
CA ALA A 149 -7.52 3.17 1.51
C ALA A 149 -8.09 3.55 0.13
N ASN A 150 -7.73 4.72 -0.39
CA ASN A 150 -7.85 5.03 -1.80
C ASN A 150 -6.97 4.08 -2.62
N ARG A 151 -7.41 3.75 -3.83
CA ARG A 151 -6.65 2.91 -4.75
C ARG A 151 -5.61 3.73 -5.47
N TRP A 152 -4.44 3.86 -4.84
CA TRP A 152 -3.29 4.58 -5.38
C TRP A 152 -2.06 3.68 -5.33
N THR A 153 -1.21 3.75 -6.35
CA THR A 153 0.05 3.00 -6.40
C THR A 153 1.23 3.96 -6.36
N PHE A 154 2.13 3.72 -5.41
CA PHE A 154 3.37 4.49 -5.24
C PHE A 154 4.55 3.71 -5.79
N TYR A 155 5.33 4.37 -6.65
CA TYR A 155 6.59 3.86 -7.16
C TYR A 155 7.71 4.60 -6.45
N ILE A 156 8.57 3.87 -5.78
CA ILE A 156 9.61 4.39 -4.87
C ILE A 156 10.94 3.86 -5.36
N ASP A 157 11.90 4.75 -5.57
CA ASP A 157 13.24 4.36 -6.01
C ASP A 157 14.06 3.73 -4.87
N ARG A 158 15.26 3.23 -5.20
CA ARG A 158 16.20 2.65 -4.22
C ARG A 158 16.65 3.62 -3.12
N ASN A 159 16.51 4.93 -3.30
CA ASN A 159 16.84 5.94 -2.31
C ASN A 159 15.68 6.23 -1.36
N GLY A 160 14.50 5.66 -1.64
CA GLY A 160 13.27 5.90 -0.89
C GLY A 160 12.47 7.11 -1.37
N VAL A 161 12.80 7.64 -2.57
CA VAL A 161 12.11 8.79 -3.17
C VAL A 161 10.94 8.30 -4.02
N ILE A 162 9.78 8.94 -3.89
CA ILE A 162 8.60 8.69 -4.73
C ILE A 162 8.92 9.22 -6.14
N THR A 163 8.94 8.32 -7.11
CA THR A 163 9.21 8.65 -8.52
C THR A 163 7.95 8.75 -9.37
N TYR A 164 6.86 8.10 -8.93
CA TYR A 164 5.55 8.20 -9.56
C TYR A 164 4.45 7.82 -8.58
N ILE A 165 3.28 8.45 -8.73
CA ILE A 165 2.06 8.11 -8.00
C ILE A 165 0.96 7.91 -9.02
N ASP A 166 0.44 6.68 -9.11
CA ASP A 166 -0.73 6.38 -9.91
C ASP A 166 -1.98 6.57 -9.06
N LYS A 167 -2.78 7.57 -9.38
CA LYS A 167 -4.07 7.86 -8.73
C LYS A 167 -5.27 7.39 -9.59
N ASP A 168 -5.01 6.85 -10.79
CA ASP A 168 -6.04 6.38 -11.73
C ASP A 168 -5.98 4.86 -11.99
N VAL A 169 -5.59 4.09 -10.99
CA VAL A 169 -5.50 2.61 -11.08
C VAL A 169 -6.81 1.98 -11.54
N ASN A 170 -7.95 2.62 -11.25
CA ASN A 170 -9.27 2.11 -11.65
C ASN A 170 -9.46 2.00 -13.18
N SER A 171 -8.73 2.77 -13.97
CA SER A 171 -8.81 2.74 -15.45
C SER A 171 -8.14 1.50 -16.06
N HIS A 172 -7.28 0.80 -15.30
CA HIS A 172 -6.48 -0.33 -15.81
C HIS A 172 -6.39 -1.54 -14.87
N LEU A 173 -7.41 -1.77 -14.05
CA LEU A 173 -7.43 -2.87 -13.07
C LEU A 173 -7.09 -4.25 -13.66
N ALA A 174 -7.66 -4.57 -14.83
CA ALA A 174 -7.45 -5.85 -15.48
C ALA A 174 -6.05 -6.01 -16.09
N THR A 175 -5.35 -4.91 -16.28
CA THR A 175 -4.00 -4.85 -16.86
C THR A 175 -2.98 -4.22 -15.90
N SER A 176 -3.27 -4.27 -14.59
CA SER A 176 -2.42 -3.63 -13.56
C SER A 176 -0.98 -4.14 -13.59
N ALA A 177 -0.76 -5.43 -13.88
CA ALA A 177 0.58 -5.98 -13.96
C ALA A 177 1.36 -5.43 -15.18
N GLU A 178 0.70 -5.34 -16.33
CA GLU A 178 1.27 -4.77 -17.55
C GLU A 178 1.59 -3.29 -17.38
N TYR A 179 0.65 -2.55 -16.81
CA TYR A 179 0.83 -1.13 -16.53
C TYR A 179 1.99 -0.89 -15.56
N MET A 180 2.04 -1.66 -14.46
CA MET A 180 3.14 -1.58 -13.49
C MET A 180 4.49 -1.90 -14.13
N ALA A 181 4.58 -2.96 -14.95
CA ALA A 181 5.81 -3.33 -15.64
C ALA A 181 6.24 -2.25 -16.64
N ALA A 182 5.32 -1.70 -17.44
CA ALA A 182 5.60 -0.61 -18.36
C ALA A 182 6.12 0.64 -17.62
N LYS A 183 5.46 0.99 -16.50
CA LYS A 183 5.87 2.13 -15.67
C LYS A 183 7.25 1.95 -15.06
N LEU A 184 7.60 0.75 -14.59
CA LEU A 184 8.96 0.45 -14.11
C LEU A 184 10.01 0.65 -15.20
N GLY A 185 9.68 0.29 -16.46
CA GLY A 185 10.53 0.55 -17.62
C GLY A 185 10.71 2.05 -17.90
N GLU A 186 9.62 2.83 -17.91
CA GLU A 186 9.65 4.28 -18.09
C GLU A 186 10.48 4.98 -16.99
N LEU A 187 10.35 4.52 -15.76
CA LEU A 187 11.10 5.01 -14.59
C LEU A 187 12.56 4.49 -14.56
N LYS A 188 12.96 3.71 -15.56
CA LYS A 188 14.31 3.16 -15.71
C LYS A 188 14.77 2.31 -14.51
N VAL A 189 13.82 1.61 -13.88
CA VAL A 189 14.16 0.64 -12.83
C VAL A 189 15.01 -0.46 -13.47
N PRO A 190 16.19 -0.81 -12.92
CA PRO A 190 17.04 -1.83 -13.50
C PRO A 190 16.33 -3.18 -13.63
N GLN A 191 16.60 -3.93 -14.69
CA GLN A 191 16.21 -5.33 -14.76
C GLN A 191 17.17 -6.19 -13.95
N LYS A 192 16.66 -7.29 -13.39
CA LYS A 192 17.50 -8.26 -12.70
C LYS A 192 18.50 -8.86 -13.67
N LYS A 193 19.74 -8.96 -13.24
CA LYS A 193 20.75 -9.72 -14.00
C LYS A 193 20.32 -11.19 -14.04
N LYS A 194 20.29 -11.76 -15.25
CA LYS A 194 20.08 -13.21 -15.44
C LYS A 194 21.25 -13.99 -14.84
#